data_14f597168777d5f9687c49b355680937
#
_entry.id   14f597168777d5f9687c49b355680937
#
_cell.length_a   1.000
_cell.length_b   1.000
_cell.length_c   1.000
_cell.angle_alpha   90.00
_cell.angle_beta   90.00
_cell.angle_gamma   90.00
#
_symmetry.space_group_name_H-M   'P 1'
#
loop_
_entity.id
_entity.type
_entity.pdbx_description
1 polymer ?
#
loop_
_entity_poly.entity_id
_entity_poly.type
_entity_poly.pdbx_seq_one_letter_code
_entity_poly.pdbx_strand_id
1 'polypeptide(L)'
;MKKVLIIGNFHQLGQKVYDKLSNQYEVNLLDGIDFEDVSAYADNLAGINVIYTFLGPLDVDLQIGAVIQALDRVNPPLEQFIMLSTAGIDNELTEEVTYPDVDNNKEYLNQQRYAVKLVDEYEIPYTILRPVEIVDEQTGELDVIDEGISMQYGRVSADNVANTAVKVVEYQQFINQSIGLIER
;
A
#
# COMPACT_ATOMS: atom_id res chain seq x y z
N MET A 1 10.60 -13.73 -15.56
CA MET A 1 10.23 -12.31 -15.32
C MET A 1 9.42 -12.32 -14.05
N LYS A 2 9.68 -11.41 -13.09
CA LYS A 2 8.89 -11.33 -11.87
C LYS A 2 7.45 -10.96 -12.17
N LYS A 3 6.52 -11.54 -11.42
CA LYS A 3 5.09 -11.28 -11.52
C LYS A 3 4.65 -10.39 -10.38
N VAL A 4 4.00 -9.29 -10.70
CA VAL A 4 3.46 -8.33 -9.74
C VAL A 4 1.94 -8.38 -9.80
N LEU A 5 1.29 -8.52 -8.66
CA LEU A 5 -0.16 -8.38 -8.53
C LEU A 5 -0.49 -7.08 -7.80
N ILE A 6 -1.25 -6.23 -8.46
CA ILE A 6 -1.80 -5.01 -7.87
C ILE A 6 -3.26 -5.29 -7.50
N ILE A 7 -3.60 -5.11 -6.23
CA ILE A 7 -4.92 -5.42 -5.65
C ILE A 7 -5.59 -4.14 -5.16
N GLY A 8 -6.83 -3.89 -5.53
CA GLY A 8 -7.63 -2.81 -4.99
C GLY A 8 -8.39 -2.01 -6.03
N ASN A 9 -9.13 -1.02 -5.57
CA ASN A 9 -9.89 -0.14 -6.44
C ASN A 9 -8.94 0.76 -7.24
N PHE A 10 -8.92 0.58 -8.55
CA PHE A 10 -8.03 1.32 -9.45
C PHE A 10 -8.48 2.77 -9.61
N HIS A 11 -7.99 3.59 -8.72
CA HIS A 11 -7.90 5.03 -8.93
C HIS A 11 -6.61 5.34 -9.72
N GLN A 12 -6.41 6.59 -10.08
CA GLN A 12 -5.25 7.05 -10.86
C GLN A 12 -3.90 6.51 -10.37
N LEU A 13 -3.74 6.30 -9.06
CA LEU A 13 -2.49 5.82 -8.48
C LEU A 13 -2.15 4.38 -8.89
N GLY A 14 -3.12 3.46 -8.82
CA GLY A 14 -2.92 2.08 -9.24
C GLY A 14 -2.55 1.96 -10.72
N GLN A 15 -3.22 2.76 -11.57
CA GLN A 15 -2.89 2.84 -13.00
C GLN A 15 -1.48 3.38 -13.23
N LYS A 16 -1.05 4.43 -12.50
CA LYS A 16 0.31 4.97 -12.60
C LYS A 16 1.37 3.93 -12.23
N VAL A 17 1.13 3.13 -11.18
CA VAL A 17 2.05 2.05 -10.78
C VAL A 17 2.08 0.95 -11.86
N TYR A 18 0.92 0.55 -12.37
CA TYR A 18 0.82 -0.42 -13.46
C TYR A 18 1.60 0.03 -14.69
N ASP A 19 1.37 1.25 -15.17
CA ASP A 19 2.01 1.78 -16.39
C ASP A 19 3.54 1.83 -16.25
N LYS A 20 4.04 2.12 -15.06
CA LYS A 20 5.49 2.18 -14.79
C LYS A 20 6.13 0.80 -14.71
N LEU A 21 5.47 -0.18 -14.09
CA LEU A 21 6.02 -1.52 -13.88
C LEU A 21 5.83 -2.45 -15.09
N SER A 22 4.77 -2.28 -15.88
CA SER A 22 4.41 -3.19 -16.97
C SER A 22 5.44 -3.28 -18.11
N ASN A 23 6.37 -2.33 -18.19
CA ASN A 23 7.47 -2.39 -19.16
C ASN A 23 8.56 -3.40 -18.77
N GLN A 24 8.68 -3.77 -17.48
CA GLN A 24 9.77 -4.59 -16.97
C GLN A 24 9.29 -5.87 -16.28
N TYR A 25 8.02 -5.90 -15.85
CA TYR A 25 7.40 -6.97 -15.07
C TYR A 25 6.14 -7.48 -15.76
N GLU A 26 5.74 -8.72 -15.45
CA GLU A 26 4.39 -9.20 -15.75
C GLU A 26 3.47 -8.68 -14.65
N VAL A 27 2.66 -7.65 -14.95
CA VAL A 27 1.79 -7.00 -13.98
C VAL A 27 0.35 -7.38 -14.21
N ASN A 28 -0.30 -7.90 -13.20
CA ASN A 28 -1.71 -8.22 -13.17
C ASN A 28 -2.44 -7.25 -12.25
N LEU A 29 -3.68 -6.93 -12.60
CA LEU A 29 -4.56 -6.08 -11.83
C LEU A 29 -5.72 -6.93 -11.29
N LEU A 30 -6.03 -6.83 -10.00
CA LEU A 30 -7.15 -7.47 -9.36
C LEU A 30 -8.07 -6.44 -8.74
N ASP A 31 -9.19 -6.20 -9.39
CA ASP A 31 -10.19 -5.20 -9.07
C ASP A 31 -11.60 -5.78 -9.22
N GLY A 32 -12.61 -5.09 -8.69
CA GLY A 32 -14.02 -5.45 -8.87
C GLY A 32 -14.44 -6.77 -8.21
N ILE A 33 -13.69 -7.25 -7.24
CA ILE A 33 -14.01 -8.42 -6.43
C ILE A 33 -14.55 -8.01 -5.05
N ASP A 34 -15.12 -8.96 -4.33
CA ASP A 34 -15.30 -8.81 -2.88
C ASP A 34 -13.92 -9.01 -2.21
N PHE A 35 -13.33 -7.92 -1.73
CA PHE A 35 -11.99 -7.93 -1.13
C PHE A 35 -11.91 -8.63 0.23
N GLU A 36 -13.03 -8.96 0.84
CA GLU A 36 -13.10 -9.77 2.06
C GLU A 36 -13.26 -11.26 1.77
N ASP A 37 -13.59 -11.64 0.52
CA ASP A 37 -13.71 -13.05 0.12
C ASP A 37 -12.33 -13.64 -0.21
N VAL A 38 -11.83 -14.48 0.68
CA VAL A 38 -10.56 -15.20 0.51
C VAL A 38 -10.49 -15.99 -0.80
N SER A 39 -11.62 -16.52 -1.27
CA SER A 39 -11.66 -17.36 -2.47
C SER A 39 -11.46 -16.55 -3.77
N ALA A 40 -11.79 -15.25 -3.74
CA ALA A 40 -11.66 -14.37 -4.89
C ALA A 40 -10.18 -14.11 -5.31
N TYR A 41 -9.24 -14.39 -4.41
CA TYR A 41 -7.82 -14.20 -4.69
C TYR A 41 -7.13 -15.42 -5.31
N ALA A 42 -7.64 -16.62 -5.11
CA ALA A 42 -6.91 -17.88 -5.33
C ALA A 42 -6.32 -18.02 -6.74
N ASP A 43 -7.12 -17.72 -7.76
CA ASP A 43 -6.68 -17.86 -9.17
C ASP A 43 -5.64 -16.82 -9.59
N ASN A 44 -5.56 -15.71 -8.86
CA ASN A 44 -4.69 -14.58 -9.18
C ASN A 44 -3.34 -14.62 -8.46
N LEU A 45 -3.20 -15.43 -7.40
CA LEU A 45 -1.99 -15.51 -6.59
C LEU A 45 -0.95 -16.50 -7.12
N ALA A 46 -1.32 -17.41 -8.02
CA ALA A 46 -0.41 -18.44 -8.51
C ALA A 46 0.83 -17.84 -9.21
N GLY A 47 2.00 -18.11 -8.65
CA GLY A 47 3.29 -17.68 -9.19
C GLY A 47 3.61 -16.18 -9.00
N ILE A 48 2.86 -15.46 -8.17
CA ILE A 48 3.11 -14.04 -7.86
C ILE A 48 4.36 -13.92 -6.98
N ASN A 49 5.21 -12.93 -7.32
CA ASN A 49 6.42 -12.60 -6.56
C ASN A 49 6.26 -11.33 -5.74
N VAL A 50 5.46 -10.37 -6.17
CA VAL A 50 5.25 -9.09 -5.49
C VAL A 50 3.76 -8.78 -5.46
N ILE A 51 3.28 -8.38 -4.29
CA ILE A 51 1.92 -7.84 -4.12
C ILE A 51 2.02 -6.35 -3.79
N TYR A 52 1.15 -5.57 -4.41
CA TYR A 52 0.92 -4.18 -4.07
C TYR A 52 -0.57 -3.95 -3.80
N THR A 53 -0.93 -3.45 -2.61
CA THR A 53 -2.33 -3.26 -2.22
C THR A 53 -2.72 -1.79 -2.16
N PHE A 54 -3.91 -1.47 -2.71
CA PHE A 54 -4.62 -0.18 -2.66
C PHE A 54 -6.02 -0.39 -2.07
N LEU A 55 -6.09 -1.01 -0.92
CA LEU A 55 -7.34 -1.38 -0.25
C LEU A 55 -7.81 -0.27 0.71
N GLY A 56 -9.06 -0.31 1.07
CA GLY A 56 -9.68 0.68 1.93
C GLY A 56 -10.56 1.69 1.17
N PRO A 57 -10.89 2.85 1.78
CA PRO A 57 -10.40 3.32 3.08
C PRO A 57 -10.91 2.54 4.30
N LEU A 58 -12.13 2.00 4.26
CA LEU A 58 -12.74 1.26 5.38
C LEU A 58 -12.51 -0.25 5.26
N ASP A 59 -12.54 -0.94 6.40
CA ASP A 59 -12.42 -2.40 6.52
C ASP A 59 -11.13 -2.98 5.91
N VAL A 60 -10.09 -2.15 5.80
CA VAL A 60 -8.82 -2.53 5.21
C VAL A 60 -8.14 -3.69 5.95
N ASP A 61 -8.33 -3.81 7.25
CA ASP A 61 -7.83 -4.91 8.06
C ASP A 61 -8.51 -6.24 7.71
N LEU A 62 -9.81 -6.25 7.43
CA LEU A 62 -10.53 -7.43 6.95
C LEU A 62 -10.05 -7.82 5.55
N GLN A 63 -9.89 -6.85 4.67
CA GLN A 63 -9.42 -7.04 3.30
C GLN A 63 -7.98 -7.58 3.26
N ILE A 64 -7.06 -7.00 4.02
CA ILE A 64 -5.68 -7.52 4.14
C ILE A 64 -5.67 -8.90 4.80
N GLY A 65 -6.53 -9.13 5.81
CA GLY A 65 -6.69 -10.44 6.41
C GLY A 65 -7.12 -11.51 5.41
N ALA A 66 -8.00 -11.17 4.47
CA ALA A 66 -8.43 -12.08 3.39
C ALA A 66 -7.28 -12.36 2.40
N VAL A 67 -6.48 -11.34 2.04
CA VAL A 67 -5.27 -11.51 1.20
C VAL A 67 -4.30 -12.48 1.87
N ILE A 68 -3.99 -12.28 3.15
CA ILE A 68 -3.05 -13.13 3.90
C ILE A 68 -3.55 -14.57 3.99
N GLN A 69 -4.84 -14.78 4.30
CA GLN A 69 -5.41 -16.11 4.30
C GLN A 69 -5.35 -16.80 2.92
N ALA A 70 -5.53 -16.04 1.86
CA ALA A 70 -5.40 -16.57 0.50
C ALA A 70 -3.94 -16.93 0.17
N LEU A 71 -2.98 -16.12 0.62
CA LEU A 71 -1.55 -16.41 0.51
C LEU A 71 -1.18 -17.72 1.21
N ASP A 72 -1.69 -17.96 2.41
CA ASP A 72 -1.48 -19.22 3.13
C ASP A 72 -2.01 -20.44 2.38
N ARG A 73 -3.14 -20.28 1.69
CA ARG A 73 -3.75 -21.38 0.92
C ARG A 73 -3.02 -21.68 -0.38
N VAL A 74 -2.60 -20.64 -1.10
CA VAL A 74 -1.96 -20.76 -2.42
C VAL A 74 -0.46 -20.98 -2.31
N ASN A 75 0.18 -20.39 -1.28
CA ASN A 75 1.62 -20.43 -1.03
C ASN A 75 2.44 -20.02 -2.28
N PRO A 76 2.21 -18.83 -2.86
CA PRO A 76 2.98 -18.38 -4.01
C PRO A 76 4.44 -18.09 -3.65
N PRO A 77 5.37 -18.00 -4.63
CA PRO A 77 6.75 -17.62 -4.37
C PRO A 77 6.89 -16.12 -4.08
N LEU A 78 6.16 -15.62 -3.07
CA LEU A 78 6.09 -14.22 -2.72
C LEU A 78 7.42 -13.76 -2.10
N GLU A 79 7.99 -12.71 -2.67
CA GLU A 79 9.26 -12.11 -2.27
C GLU A 79 9.06 -10.76 -1.55
N GLN A 80 7.92 -10.09 -1.79
CA GLN A 80 7.66 -8.76 -1.22
C GLN A 80 6.17 -8.43 -1.19
N PHE A 81 5.75 -7.78 -0.10
CA PHE A 81 4.42 -7.22 0.09
C PHE A 81 4.51 -5.70 0.26
N ILE A 82 3.86 -4.93 -0.61
CA ILE A 82 3.82 -3.48 -0.52
C ILE A 82 2.38 -3.06 -0.21
N MET A 83 2.20 -2.34 0.89
CA MET A 83 0.89 -1.85 1.31
C MET A 83 0.85 -0.33 1.24
N LEU A 84 -0.12 0.21 0.50
CA LEU A 84 -0.50 1.60 0.65
C LEU A 84 -1.39 1.72 1.90
N SER A 85 -0.91 2.48 2.87
CA SER A 85 -1.63 2.88 4.08
C SER A 85 -1.83 4.39 4.09
N THR A 86 -1.76 5.03 5.22
CA THR A 86 -1.93 6.49 5.37
C THR A 86 -1.01 7.05 6.45
N ALA A 87 -0.67 8.32 6.37
CA ALA A 87 -0.04 9.04 7.46
C ALA A 87 -0.99 9.10 8.67
N GLY A 88 -0.43 9.11 9.89
CA GLY A 88 -1.15 9.19 11.16
C GLY A 88 -1.32 7.86 11.89
N ILE A 89 -0.99 6.72 11.27
CA ILE A 89 -1.14 5.41 11.92
C ILE A 89 -0.22 5.24 13.14
N ASP A 90 0.93 5.89 13.16
CA ASP A 90 1.93 5.79 14.24
C ASP A 90 1.89 6.99 15.20
N ASN A 91 0.83 7.81 15.13
CA ASN A 91 0.68 9.08 15.84
C ASN A 91 1.82 10.07 15.52
N GLU A 92 2.40 9.99 14.34
CA GLU A 92 3.52 10.80 13.87
C GLU A 92 3.10 12.20 13.42
N LEU A 93 1.80 12.40 13.13
CA LEU A 93 1.29 13.71 12.70
C LEU A 93 1.27 14.70 13.86
N THR A 94 1.74 15.92 13.60
CA THR A 94 1.83 17.01 14.60
C THR A 94 0.50 17.75 14.78
N GLU A 95 -0.51 17.46 13.99
CA GLU A 95 -1.81 18.11 13.98
C GLU A 95 -2.95 17.10 13.77
N GLU A 96 -4.16 17.48 14.15
CA GLU A 96 -5.36 16.68 13.88
C GLU A 96 -5.74 16.79 12.41
N VAL A 97 -6.05 15.65 11.81
CA VAL A 97 -6.37 15.53 10.37
C VAL A 97 -7.74 14.92 10.18
N THR A 98 -8.44 15.38 9.16
CA THR A 98 -9.65 14.75 8.66
C THR A 98 -9.32 14.04 7.34
N TYR A 99 -9.58 12.73 7.30
CA TYR A 99 -9.33 11.93 6.11
C TYR A 99 -10.52 12.00 5.16
N PRO A 100 -10.31 12.11 3.83
CA PRO A 100 -11.40 12.08 2.86
C PRO A 100 -12.24 10.79 2.97
N ASP A 101 -13.55 10.94 2.85
CA ASP A 101 -14.52 9.84 2.85
C ASP A 101 -14.51 8.96 4.13
N VAL A 102 -14.04 9.54 5.25
CA VAL A 102 -13.94 8.86 6.55
C VAL A 102 -14.75 9.63 7.60
N ASP A 103 -15.79 9.00 8.15
CA ASP A 103 -16.63 9.61 9.21
C ASP A 103 -16.00 9.49 10.60
N ASN A 104 -15.18 8.45 10.82
CA ASN A 104 -14.57 8.14 12.12
C ASN A 104 -13.06 7.91 11.96
N ASN A 105 -12.27 8.98 12.14
CA ASN A 105 -10.82 8.93 12.02
C ASN A 105 -10.15 7.89 12.94
N LYS A 106 -10.68 7.72 14.15
CA LYS A 106 -10.10 6.77 15.13
C LYS A 106 -10.27 5.33 14.65
N GLU A 107 -11.45 5.00 14.17
CA GLU A 107 -11.76 3.67 13.61
C GLU A 107 -10.90 3.40 12.37
N TYR A 108 -10.89 4.34 11.44
CA TYR A 108 -10.07 4.27 10.23
C TYR A 108 -8.59 4.00 10.55
N LEU A 109 -7.98 4.81 11.44
CA LEU A 109 -6.58 4.61 11.81
C LEU A 109 -6.33 3.28 12.54
N ASN A 110 -7.29 2.80 13.33
CA ASN A 110 -7.17 1.49 13.98
C ASN A 110 -7.19 0.35 12.96
N GLN A 111 -8.08 0.40 11.97
CA GLN A 111 -8.13 -0.58 10.89
C GLN A 111 -6.82 -0.58 10.08
N GLN A 112 -6.31 0.61 9.75
CA GLN A 112 -5.02 0.76 9.05
C GLN A 112 -3.85 0.17 9.87
N ARG A 113 -3.76 0.48 11.17
CA ARG A 113 -2.73 -0.10 12.06
C ARG A 113 -2.81 -1.61 12.14
N TYR A 114 -4.03 -2.15 12.24
CA TYR A 114 -4.21 -3.59 12.33
C TYR A 114 -3.83 -4.28 11.02
N ALA A 115 -4.17 -3.70 9.88
CA ALA A 115 -3.75 -4.19 8.57
C ALA A 115 -2.21 -4.20 8.43
N VAL A 116 -1.53 -3.12 8.83
CA VAL A 116 -0.06 -3.07 8.84
C VAL A 116 0.54 -4.14 9.74
N LYS A 117 -0.03 -4.34 10.93
CA LYS A 117 0.40 -5.41 11.84
C LYS A 117 0.26 -6.80 11.21
N LEU A 118 -0.82 -7.08 10.50
CA LEU A 118 -1.01 -8.35 9.80
C LEU A 118 0.06 -8.60 8.74
N VAL A 119 0.45 -7.54 8.00
CA VAL A 119 1.52 -7.63 7.00
C VAL A 119 2.88 -7.89 7.65
N ASP A 120 3.20 -7.19 8.74
CA ASP A 120 4.46 -7.38 9.48
C ASP A 120 4.55 -8.78 10.09
N GLU A 121 3.48 -9.28 10.72
CA GLU A 121 3.42 -10.61 11.33
C GLU A 121 3.45 -11.76 10.32
N TYR A 122 3.23 -11.48 9.03
CA TYR A 122 3.29 -12.50 7.97
C TYR A 122 4.73 -12.92 7.62
N GLU A 123 5.73 -12.23 8.15
CA GLU A 123 7.17 -12.56 8.04
C GLU A 123 7.73 -12.63 6.60
N ILE A 124 7.08 -11.94 5.66
CA ILE A 124 7.61 -11.71 4.30
C ILE A 124 8.20 -10.29 4.23
N PRO A 125 9.27 -10.06 3.45
CA PRO A 125 9.76 -8.71 3.23
C PRO A 125 8.64 -7.77 2.78
N TYR A 126 8.45 -6.66 3.49
CA TYR A 126 7.36 -5.73 3.23
C TYR A 126 7.83 -4.28 3.13
N THR A 127 6.97 -3.43 2.60
CA THR A 127 7.09 -1.98 2.67
C THR A 127 5.72 -1.37 2.86
N ILE A 128 5.57 -0.53 3.88
CA ILE A 128 4.35 0.24 4.12
C ILE A 128 4.59 1.67 3.66
N LEU A 129 3.74 2.14 2.74
CA LEU A 129 3.74 3.53 2.28
C LEU A 129 2.67 4.30 3.03
N ARG A 130 3.06 5.35 3.76
CA ARG A 130 2.17 6.21 4.56
C ARG A 130 2.12 7.62 3.95
N PRO A 131 1.46 7.80 2.82
CA PRO A 131 1.32 9.13 2.24
C PRO A 131 0.41 10.01 3.11
N VAL A 132 0.68 11.31 3.07
CA VAL A 132 -0.29 12.36 3.43
C VAL A 132 -1.37 12.48 2.35
N GLU A 133 -2.13 13.57 2.24
CA GLU A 133 -3.15 13.74 1.19
C GLU A 133 -2.54 13.55 -0.21
N ILE A 134 -3.03 12.53 -0.94
CA ILE A 134 -2.58 12.28 -2.30
C ILE A 134 -3.32 13.21 -3.25
N VAL A 135 -2.56 13.94 -4.09
CA VAL A 135 -3.08 14.86 -5.09
C VAL A 135 -2.52 14.54 -6.48
N ASP A 136 -3.18 15.06 -7.53
CA ASP A 136 -2.75 14.77 -8.90
C ASP A 136 -1.48 15.53 -9.29
N GLU A 137 -1.37 16.79 -8.88
CA GLU A 137 -0.27 17.66 -9.26
C GLU A 137 0.85 17.64 -8.20
N GLN A 138 2.09 17.65 -8.67
CA GLN A 138 3.24 17.78 -7.80
C GLN A 138 3.25 19.16 -7.13
N THR A 139 3.44 19.18 -5.81
CA THR A 139 3.40 20.40 -5.00
C THR A 139 4.78 20.80 -4.46
N GLY A 140 5.77 19.93 -4.57
CA GLY A 140 7.13 20.17 -4.08
C GLY A 140 8.10 19.02 -4.35
N GLU A 141 9.18 18.95 -3.60
CA GLU A 141 10.10 17.82 -3.63
C GLU A 141 9.64 16.74 -2.65
N LEU A 142 9.75 15.47 -3.06
CA LEU A 142 9.41 14.34 -2.21
C LEU A 142 10.38 14.25 -1.02
N ASP A 143 9.82 14.24 0.17
CA ASP A 143 10.51 13.93 1.41
C ASP A 143 9.99 12.59 1.95
N VAL A 144 10.90 11.68 2.24
CA VAL A 144 10.61 10.35 2.79
C VAL A 144 10.94 10.37 4.28
N ILE A 145 9.93 10.11 5.11
CA ILE A 145 10.03 10.19 6.56
C ILE A 145 10.09 8.78 7.15
N ASP A 146 11.14 8.52 7.90
CA ASP A 146 11.30 7.24 8.58
C ASP A 146 10.23 7.03 9.68
N GLU A 147 9.98 5.77 10.00
CA GLU A 147 9.11 5.38 11.10
C GLU A 147 9.59 6.00 12.44
N GLY A 148 8.65 6.45 13.25
CA GLY A 148 8.95 7.09 14.55
C GLY A 148 9.38 8.55 14.47
N ILE A 149 9.52 9.11 13.28
CA ILE A 149 9.82 10.54 13.10
C ILE A 149 8.51 11.31 12.88
N SER A 150 8.34 12.41 13.63
CA SER A 150 7.18 13.29 13.48
C SER A 150 7.16 13.96 12.10
N MET A 151 5.97 14.06 11.52
CA MET A 151 5.76 14.75 10.25
C MET A 151 4.55 15.68 10.31
N GLN A 152 4.57 16.71 9.49
CA GLN A 152 3.40 17.56 9.26
C GLN A 152 2.44 16.87 8.30
N TYR A 153 1.16 17.17 8.40
CA TYR A 153 0.23 16.81 7.34
C TYR A 153 0.39 17.80 6.18
N GLY A 154 0.28 17.30 4.96
CA GLY A 154 0.45 18.09 3.75
C GLY A 154 -0.04 17.33 2.54
N ARG A 155 0.64 17.51 1.42
CA ARG A 155 0.26 16.86 0.16
C ARG A 155 1.43 16.10 -0.43
N VAL A 156 1.11 15.08 -1.20
CA VAL A 156 2.06 14.33 -2.02
C VAL A 156 1.38 13.96 -3.34
N SER A 157 2.09 14.12 -4.45
CA SER A 157 1.54 13.76 -5.75
C SER A 157 1.43 12.24 -5.93
N ALA A 158 0.39 11.83 -6.64
CA ALA A 158 0.22 10.44 -7.05
C ALA A 158 1.44 9.93 -7.84
N ASP A 159 2.12 10.79 -8.60
CA ASP A 159 3.34 10.44 -9.32
C ASP A 159 4.50 10.10 -8.37
N ASN A 160 4.70 10.87 -7.30
CA ASN A 160 5.76 10.60 -6.33
C ASN A 160 5.47 9.34 -5.51
N VAL A 161 4.21 9.09 -5.13
CA VAL A 161 3.82 7.83 -4.48
C VAL A 161 4.07 6.64 -5.42
N ALA A 162 3.64 6.73 -6.68
CA ALA A 162 3.87 5.68 -7.68
C ALA A 162 5.36 5.45 -7.96
N ASN A 163 6.16 6.52 -8.08
CA ASN A 163 7.61 6.41 -8.26
C ASN A 163 8.28 5.72 -7.07
N THR A 164 7.83 6.00 -5.85
CA THR A 164 8.33 5.32 -4.64
C THR A 164 7.98 3.84 -4.67
N ALA A 165 6.75 3.49 -5.00
CA ALA A 165 6.32 2.09 -5.14
C ALA A 165 7.16 1.34 -6.18
N VAL A 166 7.46 1.96 -7.33
CA VAL A 166 8.32 1.40 -8.36
C VAL A 166 9.75 1.16 -7.84
N LYS A 167 10.34 2.15 -7.16
CA LYS A 167 11.68 2.02 -6.56
C LYS A 167 11.76 0.89 -5.54
N VAL A 168 10.71 0.69 -4.76
CA VAL A 168 10.62 -0.42 -3.80
C VAL A 168 10.71 -1.76 -4.53
N VAL A 169 10.00 -1.93 -5.64
CA VAL A 169 10.02 -3.18 -6.42
C VAL A 169 11.35 -3.37 -7.17
N GLU A 170 11.84 -2.34 -7.84
CA GLU A 170 13.02 -2.43 -8.71
C GLU A 170 14.33 -2.53 -7.94
N TYR A 171 14.47 -1.74 -6.88
CA TYR A 171 15.73 -1.58 -6.16
C TYR A 171 15.73 -2.18 -4.77
N GLN A 172 14.61 -2.82 -4.37
CA GLN A 172 14.42 -3.38 -3.02
C GLN A 172 14.71 -2.35 -1.91
N GLN A 173 14.32 -1.10 -2.14
CA GLN A 173 14.44 -0.04 -1.14
C GLN A 173 13.36 -0.21 -0.07
N PHE A 174 13.63 0.28 1.13
CA PHE A 174 12.68 0.34 2.25
C PHE A 174 12.11 -1.01 2.69
N ILE A 175 12.91 -2.09 2.54
CA ILE A 175 12.50 -3.43 2.98
C ILE A 175 12.34 -3.46 4.49
N ASN A 176 11.21 -4.01 4.96
CA ASN A 176 10.79 -4.07 6.37
C ASN A 176 10.74 -2.67 7.02
N GLN A 177 10.25 -1.70 6.25
CA GLN A 177 10.10 -0.32 6.71
C GLN A 177 8.68 0.20 6.45
N SER A 178 8.25 1.08 7.35
CA SER A 178 7.05 1.89 7.22
C SER A 178 7.48 3.34 7.02
N ILE A 179 7.24 3.90 5.83
CA ILE A 179 7.75 5.22 5.44
C ILE A 179 6.64 6.22 5.18
N GLY A 180 6.77 7.42 5.74
CA GLY A 180 5.91 8.56 5.43
C GLY A 180 6.31 9.23 4.12
N LEU A 181 5.32 9.69 3.34
CA LEU A 181 5.55 10.37 2.07
C LEU A 181 4.85 11.73 2.08
N ILE A 182 5.62 12.79 1.89
CA ILE A 182 5.15 14.18 1.84
C ILE A 182 5.97 14.98 0.83
N GLU A 183 5.38 15.99 0.20
CA GLU A 183 6.09 16.99 -0.61
C GLU A 183 6.27 18.30 0.17
N ARG A 184 7.46 18.90 0.04
CA ARG A 184 7.83 20.18 0.67
C ARG A 184 8.50 21.10 -0.33
#